data_95815262be61c79b7ac39ef209b1fb96
#
_entry.id   95815262be61c79b7ac39ef209b1fb96
#
_cell.length_a   1.000
_cell.length_b   1.000
_cell.length_c   1.000
_cell.angle_alpha   90.00
_cell.angle_beta   90.00
_cell.angle_gamma   90.00
#
_symmetry.space_group_name_H-M   'P 1'
#
loop_
_entity.id
_entity.type
_entity.pdbx_description
1 polymer ?
#
loop_
_entity_poly.entity_id
_entity_poly.type
_entity_poly.pdbx_seq_one_letter_code
_entity_poly.pdbx_strand_id
1 'polypeptide(L)'
;MHISNNYHTIPIMSYCGKNTSIPQNLTTRANMPALVSTDPVTNKEAVIPIAYKDGSRMSTFRADSYSQDNPIYTVKYWDGNGNYKEEEIDGSKVDPSNASVLELLAFGSYCTDRGYPEDAVSNVMMAMVGVDEEPKFYSLDEALEKHNFTERMKDCVDITNNPAYMIVHLKYKAMYEFMLERSAENGGLKKEQE
;
A
#
# COMPACT_ATOMS: atom_id res chain seq x y z
N MET A 1 36.16 1.94 21.09
CA MET A 1 35.24 2.42 20.05
C MET A 1 34.20 1.35 19.87
N HIS A 2 33.05 1.47 20.56
CA HIS A 2 31.94 0.49 20.47
C HIS A 2 30.96 0.95 19.39
N ILE A 3 30.88 0.19 18.31
CA ILE A 3 29.84 0.38 17.26
C ILE A 3 28.65 -0.41 17.76
N SER A 4 27.63 0.31 18.21
CA SER A 4 26.31 -0.26 18.53
C SER A 4 25.53 -0.48 17.22
N ASN A 5 25.44 -1.72 16.78
CA ASN A 5 24.58 -2.10 15.67
C ASN A 5 23.13 -2.18 16.17
N ASN A 6 22.41 -1.06 16.09
CA ASN A 6 20.95 -1.08 16.21
C ASN A 6 20.35 -1.53 14.87
N TYR A 7 20.15 -2.84 14.73
CA TYR A 7 19.25 -3.36 13.70
C TYR A 7 17.82 -3.05 14.14
N HIS A 8 17.23 -1.99 13.61
CA HIS A 8 15.80 -1.79 13.68
C HIS A 8 15.13 -2.90 12.88
N THR A 9 14.52 -3.82 13.61
CA THR A 9 13.67 -4.87 13.01
C THR A 9 12.45 -4.19 12.44
N ILE A 10 12.40 -4.05 11.09
CA ILE A 10 11.18 -3.65 10.37
C ILE A 10 10.12 -4.69 10.72
N PRO A 11 8.96 -4.31 11.29
CA PRO A 11 7.91 -5.28 11.55
C PRO A 11 7.43 -5.84 10.21
N ILE A 12 7.74 -7.11 9.95
CA ILE A 12 7.22 -7.86 8.81
C ILE A 12 5.70 -7.93 9.00
N MET A 13 4.97 -7.10 8.25
CA MET A 13 3.53 -7.25 8.14
C MET A 13 3.25 -8.62 7.53
N SER A 14 2.56 -9.49 8.28
CA SER A 14 2.20 -10.83 7.82
C SER A 14 1.24 -10.70 6.63
N TYR A 15 1.78 -10.83 5.43
CA TYR A 15 1.00 -11.03 4.22
C TYR A 15 0.37 -12.42 4.28
N CYS A 16 -0.95 -12.50 4.34
CA CYS A 16 -1.68 -13.77 4.36
C CYS A 16 -1.88 -14.27 2.91
N GLY A 17 -0.83 -14.85 2.34
CA GLY A 17 -0.94 -15.73 1.17
C GLY A 17 -1.15 -17.16 1.65
N LYS A 18 -2.26 -17.78 1.27
CA LYS A 18 -2.65 -19.20 1.35
C LYS A 18 -1.93 -20.09 2.37
N ASN A 19 -2.64 -20.44 3.45
CA ASN A 19 -2.44 -21.60 4.33
C ASN A 19 -1.00 -22.11 4.52
N THR A 20 -0.26 -21.48 5.43
CA THR A 20 0.83 -22.13 6.15
C THR A 20 0.53 -22.01 7.64
N SER A 21 0.49 -23.13 8.33
CA SER A 21 0.30 -23.25 9.78
C SER A 21 1.36 -22.38 10.52
N ILE A 22 0.89 -21.29 11.13
CA ILE A 22 1.70 -20.38 11.93
C ILE A 22 1.98 -21.02 13.30
N PRO A 23 3.23 -21.00 13.80
CA PRO A 23 3.53 -21.48 15.16
C PRO A 23 2.77 -20.68 16.22
N GLN A 24 2.11 -21.35 17.14
CA GLN A 24 1.19 -20.79 18.16
C GLN A 24 1.86 -20.10 19.35
N ASN A 25 3.03 -19.47 19.22
CA ASN A 25 3.71 -18.84 20.35
C ASN A 25 4.15 -17.40 20.06
N LEU A 26 3.15 -16.50 19.81
CA LEU A 26 3.36 -15.04 19.87
C LEU A 26 2.21 -14.41 20.65
N THR A 27 2.38 -14.35 21.96
CA THR A 27 1.44 -13.79 22.95
C THR A 27 1.31 -12.24 22.90
N THR A 28 1.72 -11.56 21.84
CA THR A 28 1.60 -10.11 21.66
C THR A 28 0.53 -9.67 20.64
N ARG A 29 -0.33 -10.59 20.18
CA ARG A 29 -1.41 -10.30 19.21
C ARG A 29 -2.73 -9.80 19.82
N ALA A 30 -2.75 -9.51 21.13
CA ALA A 30 -4.03 -9.32 21.85
C ALA A 30 -4.80 -8.03 21.50
N ASN A 31 -4.25 -7.08 20.73
CA ASN A 31 -4.90 -5.78 20.47
C ASN A 31 -4.76 -5.26 19.02
N MET A 32 -4.44 -6.08 18.04
CA MET A 32 -4.55 -5.62 16.65
C MET A 32 -5.98 -5.85 16.15
N PRO A 33 -6.62 -4.84 15.52
CA PRO A 33 -7.93 -5.00 14.91
C PRO A 33 -7.85 -6.09 13.83
N ALA A 34 -8.95 -6.84 13.66
CA ALA A 34 -9.02 -7.87 12.64
C ALA A 34 -8.91 -7.21 11.25
N LEU A 35 -8.07 -7.80 10.38
CA LEU A 35 -8.02 -7.44 8.97
C LEU A 35 -9.38 -7.70 8.33
N VAL A 36 -9.90 -6.74 7.59
CA VAL A 36 -11.10 -6.95 6.76
C VAL A 36 -10.64 -7.58 5.45
N SER A 37 -10.43 -8.90 5.48
CA SER A 37 -10.01 -9.69 4.32
C SER A 37 -11.18 -10.10 3.42
N THR A 38 -12.42 -10.00 3.94
CA THR A 38 -13.65 -10.28 3.20
C THR A 38 -14.66 -9.20 3.53
N ASP A 39 -15.26 -8.63 2.50
CA ASP A 39 -16.32 -7.64 2.68
C ASP A 39 -17.56 -8.32 3.30
N PRO A 40 -18.04 -7.86 4.46
CA PRO A 40 -19.16 -8.50 5.15
C PRO A 40 -20.51 -8.35 4.41
N VAL A 41 -20.61 -7.41 3.46
CA VAL A 41 -21.83 -7.15 2.68
C VAL A 41 -21.81 -7.90 1.35
N THR A 42 -20.68 -7.85 0.64
CA THR A 42 -20.57 -8.41 -0.73
C THR A 42 -19.90 -9.79 -0.78
N ASN A 43 -19.32 -10.27 0.33
CA ASN A 43 -18.50 -11.50 0.39
C ASN A 43 -17.27 -11.51 -0.56
N LYS A 44 -16.86 -10.36 -1.07
CA LYS A 44 -15.66 -10.25 -1.92
C LYS A 44 -14.39 -10.33 -1.07
N GLU A 45 -13.38 -11.03 -1.58
CA GLU A 45 -12.04 -11.01 -0.99
C GLU A 45 -11.35 -9.66 -1.25
N ALA A 46 -10.70 -9.13 -0.23
CA ALA A 46 -9.88 -7.94 -0.36
C ALA A 46 -8.63 -8.23 -1.19
N VAL A 47 -8.30 -7.33 -2.11
CA VAL A 47 -7.02 -7.36 -2.83
C VAL A 47 -5.89 -6.95 -1.88
N ILE A 48 -6.08 -5.87 -1.14
CA ILE A 48 -5.15 -5.39 -0.11
C ILE A 48 -5.92 -5.08 1.17
N PRO A 49 -5.78 -5.88 2.24
CA PRO A 49 -6.26 -5.55 3.57
C PRO A 49 -5.12 -5.01 4.45
N ILE A 50 -5.36 -3.91 5.17
CA ILE A 50 -4.42 -3.30 6.12
C ILE A 50 -5.15 -3.01 7.43
N ALA A 51 -4.46 -3.21 8.55
CA ALA A 51 -4.92 -2.79 9.86
C ALA A 51 -3.77 -2.21 10.69
N TYR A 52 -4.06 -1.16 11.45
CA TYR A 52 -3.12 -0.44 12.30
C TYR A 52 -3.44 -0.63 13.79
N LYS A 53 -2.46 -0.34 14.64
CA LYS A 53 -2.57 -0.53 16.10
C LYS A 53 -3.60 0.40 16.76
N ASP A 54 -3.88 1.55 16.16
CA ASP A 54 -4.86 2.53 16.64
C ASP A 54 -6.31 2.11 16.37
N GLY A 55 -6.51 1.00 15.65
CA GLY A 55 -7.83 0.49 15.28
C GLY A 55 -8.26 0.88 13.87
N SER A 56 -7.54 1.79 13.21
CA SER A 56 -7.81 2.13 11.81
C SER A 56 -7.49 0.95 10.88
N ARG A 57 -8.21 0.87 9.79
CA ARG A 57 -8.04 -0.19 8.80
C ARG A 57 -8.47 0.26 7.42
N MET A 58 -7.87 -0.31 6.41
CA MET A 58 -8.20 -0.06 5.02
C MET A 58 -8.27 -1.38 4.26
N SER A 59 -9.16 -1.47 3.30
CA SER A 59 -9.26 -2.65 2.43
C SER A 59 -9.70 -2.23 1.04
N THR A 60 -9.11 -2.85 0.04
CA THR A 60 -9.51 -2.66 -1.36
C THR A 60 -10.19 -3.91 -1.90
N PHE A 61 -11.26 -3.72 -2.66
CA PHE A 61 -12.04 -4.78 -3.28
C PHE A 61 -12.21 -4.43 -4.76
N ARG A 62 -12.32 -5.43 -5.62
CA ARG A 62 -12.77 -5.18 -7.00
C ARG A 62 -14.22 -4.73 -6.98
N ALA A 63 -14.52 -3.56 -7.58
CA ALA A 63 -15.88 -3.04 -7.70
C ALA A 63 -16.77 -4.01 -8.49
N ASP A 64 -18.08 -3.81 -8.49
CA ASP A 64 -18.99 -4.62 -9.33
C ASP A 64 -18.77 -4.36 -10.82
N SER A 65 -18.33 -3.14 -11.15
CA SER A 65 -17.96 -2.69 -12.50
C SER A 65 -16.55 -3.10 -12.95
N TYR A 66 -15.79 -3.80 -12.11
CA TYR A 66 -14.40 -4.17 -12.39
C TYR A 66 -14.27 -5.09 -13.62
N SER A 67 -13.36 -4.75 -14.49
CA SER A 67 -12.79 -5.62 -15.52
C SER A 67 -11.31 -5.31 -15.72
N GLN A 68 -10.59 -6.13 -16.49
CA GLN A 68 -9.17 -5.86 -16.81
C GLN A 68 -8.99 -4.53 -17.58
N ASP A 69 -9.97 -4.17 -18.42
CA ASP A 69 -9.97 -2.92 -19.19
C ASP A 69 -10.57 -1.74 -18.40
N ASN A 70 -11.26 -2.02 -17.29
CA ASN A 70 -11.86 -1.02 -16.40
C ASN A 70 -11.56 -1.39 -14.94
N PRO A 71 -10.32 -1.17 -14.46
CA PRO A 71 -9.85 -1.64 -13.16
C PRO A 71 -10.30 -0.73 -12.02
N ILE A 72 -11.63 -0.70 -11.77
CA ILE A 72 -12.23 0.05 -10.67
C ILE A 72 -12.16 -0.75 -9.38
N TYR A 73 -11.67 -0.10 -8.33
CA TYR A 73 -11.58 -0.68 -6.98
C TYR A 73 -12.41 0.11 -6.00
N THR A 74 -13.17 -0.58 -5.17
CA THR A 74 -13.82 -0.01 -4.00
C THR A 74 -12.81 -0.01 -2.85
N VAL A 75 -12.39 1.16 -2.41
CA VAL A 75 -11.49 1.33 -1.26
C VAL A 75 -12.33 1.70 -0.05
N LYS A 76 -12.24 0.91 1.01
CA LYS A 76 -12.95 1.11 2.28
C LYS A 76 -11.96 1.49 3.36
N TYR A 77 -12.25 2.56 4.08
CA TYR A 77 -11.47 3.06 5.19
C TYR A 77 -12.32 3.16 6.46
N TRP A 78 -11.76 2.73 7.57
CA TRP A 78 -12.29 2.93 8.92
C TRP A 78 -11.19 3.54 9.77
N ASP A 79 -11.45 4.64 10.47
CA ASP A 79 -10.53 5.18 11.47
C ASP A 79 -10.68 4.43 12.81
N GLY A 80 -9.76 4.71 13.75
CA GLY A 80 -9.80 4.11 15.10
C GLY A 80 -11.05 4.49 15.93
N ASN A 81 -11.81 5.52 15.52
CA ASN A 81 -13.04 5.96 16.15
C ASN A 81 -14.30 5.37 15.49
N GLY A 82 -14.12 4.60 14.42
CA GLY A 82 -15.20 3.97 13.67
C GLY A 82 -15.82 4.85 12.58
N ASN A 83 -15.23 6.02 12.26
CA ASN A 83 -15.61 6.76 11.06
C ASN A 83 -15.27 5.92 9.83
N TYR A 84 -16.15 5.96 8.85
CA TYR A 84 -16.08 5.13 7.66
C TYR A 84 -16.14 5.98 6.40
N LYS A 85 -15.34 5.60 5.41
CA LYS A 85 -15.42 6.14 4.05
C LYS A 85 -15.28 5.00 3.05
N GLU A 86 -16.02 5.12 1.96
CA GLU A 86 -15.92 4.23 0.81
C GLU A 86 -15.81 5.08 -0.46
N GLU A 87 -14.92 4.67 -1.36
CA GLU A 87 -14.66 5.38 -2.62
C GLU A 87 -14.35 4.39 -3.73
N GLU A 88 -14.91 4.58 -4.93
CA GLU A 88 -14.54 3.84 -6.12
C GLU A 88 -13.46 4.59 -6.88
N ILE A 89 -12.34 3.92 -7.15
CA ILE A 89 -11.16 4.50 -7.75
C ILE A 89 -10.70 3.63 -8.92
N ASP A 90 -10.47 4.26 -10.08
CA ASP A 90 -9.80 3.63 -11.21
C ASP A 90 -8.29 3.55 -10.93
N GLY A 91 -7.82 2.36 -10.58
CA GLY A 91 -6.42 2.14 -10.22
C GLY A 91 -5.42 2.43 -11.35
N SER A 92 -5.87 2.37 -12.61
CA SER A 92 -5.03 2.67 -13.79
C SER A 92 -4.80 4.17 -14.01
N LYS A 93 -5.68 5.01 -13.44
CA LYS A 93 -5.65 6.49 -13.60
C LYS A 93 -5.03 7.21 -12.40
N VAL A 94 -4.59 6.49 -11.41
CA VAL A 94 -3.91 7.09 -10.26
C VAL A 94 -2.56 7.66 -10.70
N ASP A 95 -2.29 8.90 -10.26
CA ASP A 95 -0.98 9.53 -10.37
C ASP A 95 -0.22 9.35 -9.04
N PRO A 96 0.74 8.42 -8.94
CA PRO A 96 1.44 8.17 -7.68
C PRO A 96 2.29 9.35 -7.17
N SER A 97 2.58 10.34 -8.01
CA SER A 97 3.29 11.56 -7.58
C SER A 97 2.37 12.57 -6.88
N ASN A 98 1.04 12.38 -6.97
CA ASN A 98 0.04 13.25 -6.36
C ASN A 98 -1.21 12.43 -5.98
N ALA A 99 -1.04 11.45 -5.11
CA ALA A 99 -2.10 10.53 -4.70
C ALA A 99 -2.38 10.61 -3.20
N SER A 100 -3.61 10.31 -2.80
CA SER A 100 -3.93 9.97 -1.41
C SER A 100 -3.55 8.53 -1.09
N VAL A 101 -3.56 8.16 0.19
CA VAL A 101 -3.33 6.76 0.60
C VAL A 101 -4.40 5.85 -0.02
N LEU A 102 -5.66 6.26 -0.11
CA LEU A 102 -6.72 5.47 -0.72
C LEU A 102 -6.47 5.23 -2.21
N GLU A 103 -6.05 6.26 -2.94
CA GLU A 103 -5.67 6.13 -4.35
C GLU A 103 -4.42 5.23 -4.51
N LEU A 104 -3.43 5.38 -3.63
CA LEU A 104 -2.24 4.52 -3.66
C LEU A 104 -2.61 3.04 -3.46
N LEU A 105 -3.57 2.73 -2.61
CA LEU A 105 -4.05 1.35 -2.42
C LEU A 105 -4.79 0.82 -3.64
N ALA A 106 -5.62 1.64 -4.29
CA ALA A 106 -6.24 1.27 -5.57
C ALA A 106 -5.19 1.00 -6.65
N PHE A 107 -4.15 1.85 -6.73
CA PHE A 107 -3.00 1.65 -7.62
C PHE A 107 -2.26 0.34 -7.31
N GLY A 108 -1.98 0.05 -6.04
CA GLY A 108 -1.35 -1.21 -5.62
C GLY A 108 -2.19 -2.44 -5.97
N SER A 109 -3.51 -2.33 -5.87
CA SER A 109 -4.44 -3.38 -6.28
C SER A 109 -4.41 -3.60 -7.80
N TYR A 110 -4.35 -2.52 -8.57
CA TYR A 110 -4.18 -2.57 -10.03
C TYR A 110 -2.86 -3.25 -10.42
N CYS A 111 -1.75 -2.89 -9.79
CA CYS A 111 -0.46 -3.54 -10.01
C CYS A 111 -0.52 -5.05 -9.69
N THR A 112 -1.18 -5.40 -8.56
CA THR A 112 -1.34 -6.80 -8.12
C THR A 112 -2.12 -7.63 -9.14
N ASP A 113 -3.22 -7.10 -9.65
CA ASP A 113 -4.06 -7.79 -10.64
C ASP A 113 -3.38 -7.96 -11.99
N ARG A 114 -2.48 -7.04 -12.35
CA ARG A 114 -1.63 -7.17 -13.54
C ARG A 114 -0.44 -8.11 -13.35
N GLY A 115 -0.09 -8.45 -12.10
CA GLY A 115 1.12 -9.22 -11.77
C GLY A 115 2.42 -8.45 -12.03
N TYR A 116 2.37 -7.12 -12.16
CA TYR A 116 3.54 -6.26 -12.41
C TYR A 116 3.34 -4.85 -11.82
N PRO A 117 4.35 -4.26 -11.17
CA PRO A 117 5.65 -4.88 -10.79
C PRO A 117 5.50 -6.02 -9.78
N GLU A 118 6.53 -6.91 -9.71
CA GLU A 118 6.55 -7.99 -8.71
C GLU A 118 6.47 -7.43 -7.29
N ASP A 119 5.79 -8.15 -6.37
CA ASP A 119 5.57 -7.74 -4.98
C ASP A 119 4.92 -6.35 -4.82
N ALA A 120 4.02 -5.97 -5.74
CA ALA A 120 3.39 -4.65 -5.79
C ALA A 120 2.82 -4.21 -4.43
N VAL A 121 2.15 -5.11 -3.69
CA VAL A 121 1.57 -4.79 -2.37
C VAL A 121 2.65 -4.36 -1.39
N SER A 122 3.74 -5.13 -1.26
CA SER A 122 4.85 -4.80 -0.36
C SER A 122 5.52 -3.48 -0.75
N ASN A 123 5.73 -3.25 -2.05
CA ASN A 123 6.37 -2.05 -2.56
C ASN A 123 5.50 -0.80 -2.32
N VAL A 124 4.19 -0.89 -2.55
CA VAL A 124 3.23 0.19 -2.25
C VAL A 124 3.20 0.50 -0.76
N MET A 125 3.22 -0.53 0.10
CA MET A 125 3.30 -0.34 1.55
C MET A 125 4.58 0.39 1.96
N MET A 126 5.72 0.08 1.34
CA MET A 126 6.98 0.80 1.58
C MET A 126 6.91 2.27 1.13
N ALA A 127 6.32 2.55 -0.02
CA ALA A 127 6.10 3.92 -0.48
C ALA A 127 5.18 4.70 0.47
N MET A 128 4.18 4.03 1.07
CA MET A 128 3.26 4.64 2.01
C MET A 128 3.95 5.02 3.33
N VAL A 129 4.78 4.13 3.88
CA VAL A 129 5.46 4.33 5.17
C VAL A 129 6.68 5.26 5.02
N GLY A 130 7.46 5.12 3.93
CA GLY A 130 8.76 5.76 3.76
C GLY A 130 9.88 5.03 4.50
N VAL A 131 11.11 5.52 4.35
CA VAL A 131 12.32 4.87 4.92
C VAL A 131 12.74 5.39 6.29
N ASP A 132 12.39 6.64 6.61
CA ASP A 132 12.85 7.35 7.82
C ASP A 132 11.71 7.58 8.83
N GLU A 133 10.51 7.14 8.54
CA GLU A 133 9.34 7.42 9.36
C GLU A 133 8.87 6.16 10.10
N GLU A 134 8.51 6.32 11.38
CA GLU A 134 7.70 5.33 12.07
C GLU A 134 6.37 5.17 11.32
N PRO A 135 5.79 3.94 11.26
CA PRO A 135 4.50 3.74 10.63
C PRO A 135 3.49 4.73 11.17
N LYS A 136 3.10 5.72 10.36
CA LYS A 136 2.08 6.70 10.75
C LYS A 136 0.73 6.00 10.73
N PHE A 137 -0.04 6.26 11.78
CA PHE A 137 -1.44 5.89 11.83
C PHE A 137 -2.20 7.05 11.22
N TYR A 138 -2.81 6.80 10.09
CA TYR A 138 -3.53 7.83 9.36
C TYR A 138 -4.91 8.04 9.98
N SER A 139 -5.20 9.28 10.40
CA SER A 139 -6.59 9.70 10.52
C SER A 139 -7.25 9.68 9.14
N LEU A 140 -8.59 9.77 9.09
CA LEU A 140 -9.27 9.85 7.80
C LEU A 140 -8.79 11.06 6.98
N ASP A 141 -8.58 12.19 7.63
CA ASP A 141 -8.12 13.42 6.97
C ASP A 141 -6.72 13.22 6.37
N GLU A 142 -5.77 12.66 7.14
CA GLU A 142 -4.41 12.34 6.65
C GLU A 142 -4.43 11.31 5.51
N ALA A 143 -5.30 10.29 5.59
CA ALA A 143 -5.42 9.29 4.52
C ALA A 143 -5.96 9.87 3.20
N LEU A 144 -6.61 11.04 3.25
CA LEU A 144 -7.14 11.76 2.09
C LEU A 144 -6.17 12.84 1.56
N GLU A 145 -5.15 13.22 2.33
CA GLU A 145 -4.12 14.15 1.88
C GLU A 145 -3.33 13.57 0.70
N LYS A 146 -2.92 14.48 -0.20
CA LYS A 146 -2.12 14.10 -1.36
C LYS A 146 -0.63 14.10 -1.01
N HIS A 147 0.04 13.03 -1.41
CA HIS A 147 1.47 12.84 -1.19
C HIS A 147 2.17 12.45 -2.49
N ASN A 148 3.48 12.71 -2.55
CA ASN A 148 4.35 12.24 -3.63
C ASN A 148 4.95 10.87 -3.24
N PHE A 149 4.22 9.79 -3.54
CA PHE A 149 4.69 8.43 -3.26
C PHE A 149 5.79 7.97 -4.21
N THR A 150 5.89 8.57 -5.40
CA THR A 150 6.97 8.31 -6.34
C THR A 150 8.31 8.75 -5.74
N GLU A 151 8.38 9.90 -5.08
CA GLU A 151 9.59 10.36 -4.39
C GLU A 151 9.94 9.45 -3.21
N ARG A 152 8.97 9.06 -2.40
CA ARG A 152 9.19 8.11 -1.31
C ARG A 152 9.71 6.75 -1.79
N MET A 153 9.22 6.27 -2.94
CA MET A 153 9.73 5.03 -3.54
C MET A 153 11.16 5.22 -4.06
N LYS A 154 11.51 6.40 -4.57
CA LYS A 154 12.89 6.75 -4.95
C LYS A 154 13.83 6.64 -3.74
N ASP A 155 13.42 7.15 -2.58
CA ASP A 155 14.23 7.02 -1.34
C ASP A 155 14.44 5.54 -0.97
N CYS A 156 13.43 4.69 -1.14
CA CYS A 156 13.57 3.25 -0.96
C CYS A 156 14.59 2.62 -1.93
N VAL A 157 14.62 3.08 -3.19
CA VAL A 157 15.63 2.66 -4.17
C VAL A 157 17.03 3.10 -3.73
N ASP A 158 17.17 4.37 -3.32
CA ASP A 158 18.48 4.95 -2.97
C ASP A 158 19.08 4.25 -1.74
N ILE A 159 18.31 4.00 -0.69
CA ILE A 159 18.80 3.34 0.54
C ILE A 159 19.13 1.86 0.32
N THR A 160 18.49 1.19 -0.63
CA THR A 160 18.75 -0.21 -0.95
C THR A 160 19.82 -0.40 -2.02
N ASN A 161 20.42 0.66 -2.55
CA ASN A 161 21.49 0.61 -3.56
C ASN A 161 22.81 0.11 -2.95
N ASN A 162 22.80 -1.15 -2.53
CA ASN A 162 23.91 -1.85 -1.89
C ASN A 162 23.87 -3.33 -2.30
N PRO A 163 25.01 -3.97 -2.60
CA PRO A 163 25.07 -5.38 -2.98
C PRO A 163 24.33 -6.34 -2.01
N ALA A 164 24.30 -6.01 -0.70
CA ALA A 164 23.61 -6.82 0.30
C ALA A 164 22.07 -6.82 0.13
N TYR A 165 21.51 -5.81 -0.54
CA TYR A 165 20.06 -5.63 -0.75
C TYR A 165 19.65 -5.70 -2.21
N MET A 166 20.51 -6.22 -3.09
CA MET A 166 20.30 -6.17 -4.56
C MET A 166 18.92 -6.68 -5.00
N ILE A 167 18.41 -7.76 -4.41
CA ILE A 167 17.10 -8.31 -4.78
C ILE A 167 15.97 -7.32 -4.45
N VAL A 168 16.00 -6.74 -3.27
CA VAL A 168 15.01 -5.74 -2.82
C VAL A 168 15.15 -4.45 -3.63
N HIS A 169 16.38 -4.02 -3.88
CA HIS A 169 16.68 -2.87 -4.74
C HIS A 169 16.05 -2.99 -6.13
N LEU A 170 16.18 -4.15 -6.78
CA LEU A 170 15.60 -4.37 -8.10
C LEU A 170 14.06 -4.30 -8.08
N LYS A 171 13.42 -4.81 -7.03
CA LYS A 171 11.96 -4.74 -6.87
C LYS A 171 11.48 -3.30 -6.65
N TYR A 172 12.14 -2.54 -5.77
CA TYR A 172 11.83 -1.14 -5.54
C TYR A 172 12.07 -0.29 -6.80
N LYS A 173 13.16 -0.56 -7.52
CA LYS A 173 13.46 0.11 -8.78
C LYS A 173 12.39 -0.14 -9.84
N ALA A 174 11.94 -1.38 -10.01
CA ALA A 174 10.86 -1.71 -10.94
C ALA A 174 9.55 -0.98 -10.57
N MET A 175 9.19 -0.91 -9.28
CA MET A 175 8.03 -0.16 -8.80
C MET A 175 8.20 1.35 -9.04
N TYR A 176 9.36 1.91 -8.73
CA TYR A 176 9.66 3.32 -8.96
C TYR A 176 9.54 3.72 -10.44
N GLU A 177 10.13 2.93 -11.33
CA GLU A 177 10.07 3.17 -12.78
C GLU A 177 8.61 3.10 -13.28
N PHE A 178 7.83 2.16 -12.78
CA PHE A 178 6.40 2.06 -13.11
C PHE A 178 5.58 3.23 -12.55
N MET A 179 5.86 3.69 -11.33
CA MET A 179 5.22 4.88 -10.76
C MET A 179 5.55 6.13 -11.58
N LEU A 180 6.80 6.30 -12.05
CA LEU A 180 7.19 7.41 -12.93
C LEU A 180 6.41 7.40 -14.25
N GLU A 181 6.30 6.22 -14.89
CA GLU A 181 5.51 6.05 -16.11
C GLU A 181 4.06 6.47 -15.91
N ARG A 182 3.41 5.98 -14.84
CA ARG A 182 2.02 6.33 -14.51
C ARG A 182 1.84 7.81 -14.16
N SER A 183 2.79 8.40 -13.44
CA SER A 183 2.75 9.83 -13.14
C SER A 183 2.89 10.69 -14.41
N ALA A 184 3.72 10.29 -15.37
CA ALA A 184 3.85 10.98 -16.63
C ALA A 184 2.57 10.91 -17.49
N GLU A 185 1.92 9.75 -17.51
CA GLU A 185 0.69 9.55 -18.27
C GLU A 185 -0.51 10.26 -17.61
N ASN A 186 -0.69 10.10 -16.30
CA ASN A 186 -1.88 10.57 -15.60
C ASN A 186 -1.74 12.00 -15.07
N GLY A 187 -0.53 12.47 -14.73
CA GLY A 187 -0.24 13.84 -14.33
C GLY A 187 -0.36 14.85 -15.48
N GLY A 188 -0.11 14.40 -16.73
CA GLY A 188 -0.33 15.22 -17.92
C GLY A 188 -1.81 15.48 -18.23
N LEU A 189 -2.67 14.48 -17.99
CA LEU A 189 -4.11 14.59 -18.26
C LEU A 189 -4.83 15.61 -17.37
N LYS A 190 -4.34 15.88 -16.16
CA LYS A 190 -4.93 16.87 -15.24
C LYS A 190 -4.66 18.31 -15.65
N LYS A 191 -3.57 18.59 -16.38
CA LYS A 191 -3.21 19.95 -16.84
C LYS A 191 -4.01 20.41 -18.06
N GLU A 192 -4.69 19.50 -18.76
CA GLU A 192 -5.53 19.84 -19.92
C GLU A 192 -7.01 20.12 -19.54
N GLN A 193 -7.37 19.90 -18.25
CA GLN A 193 -8.73 20.06 -17.74
C GLN A 193 -8.92 21.29 -16.82
N GLU A 194 -7.84 22.03 -16.52
CA GLU A 194 -7.84 23.31 -15.79
C GLU A 194 -7.76 24.49 -16.76
#